data_94704ceb695066effd46487900d32861
#
_entry.id   94704ceb695066effd46487900d32861
#
_cell.length_a   1.000
_cell.length_b   1.000
_cell.length_c   1.000
_cell.angle_alpha   90.00
_cell.angle_beta   90.00
_cell.angle_gamma   90.00
#
_symmetry.space_group_name_H-M   'P 1'
#
loop_
_entity.id
_entity.type
_entity.pdbx_description
1 polymer ?
#
loop_
_entity_poly.entity_id
_entity_poly.type
_entity_poly.pdbx_seq_one_letter_code
_entity_poly.pdbx_strand_id
1 'polypeptide(L)'
;MSLRRPLVALAGSAVMCLAAAGLAPSPALAAPTDCTAWVSGGYAYSSCASGTGQHAVGVEQSHPYAGPIVLTGGWTAVGGVSSVRLTPWPVKRVWVNRTG
;
A
#
# COMPACT_ATOMS: atom_id res chain seq x y z
N MET A 1 -29.73 -44.53 -0.78
CA MET A 1 -29.41 -44.34 -0.81
C MET A 1 -28.86 -43.81 -0.93
N SER A 2 -28.79 -43.71 -0.83
CA SER A 2 -28.12 -43.29 -0.93
C SER A 2 -27.53 -42.73 -1.20
N LEU A 3 -27.45 -42.66 -1.35
CA LEU A 3 -26.73 -42.25 -1.62
C LEU A 3 -26.21 -41.54 -1.91
N ARG A 4 -26.28 -41.59 -1.78
CA ARG A 4 -25.70 -41.10 -2.06
C ARG A 4 -24.95 -40.35 -1.88
N ARG A 5 -24.92 -40.37 -1.75
CA ARG A 5 -24.18 -39.80 -1.61
C ARG A 5 -23.30 -39.23 -1.59
N PRO A 6 -23.24 -39.48 -1.47
CA PRO A 6 -22.40 -38.94 -1.48
C PRO A 6 -21.68 -38.34 -1.69
N LEU A 7 -21.74 -38.35 -2.04
CA LEU A 7 -20.87 -37.92 -2.33
C LEU A 7 -20.33 -37.02 -2.52
N VAL A 8 -20.51 -37.05 -2.51
CA VAL A 8 -19.81 -36.43 -2.63
C VAL A 8 -19.24 -35.61 -2.58
N ALA A 9 -19.38 -35.75 -2.49
CA ALA A 9 -18.65 -35.24 -2.35
C ALA A 9 -18.04 -34.68 -2.33
N LEU A 10 -18.00 -34.72 -2.45
CA LEU A 10 -17.19 -34.38 -2.38
C LEU A 10 -16.52 -33.83 -2.60
N ALA A 11 -16.48 -33.83 -2.81
CA ALA A 11 -15.66 -33.50 -2.99
C ALA A 11 -15.23 -32.70 -3.25
N GLY A 12 -15.40 -32.46 -3.40
CA GLY A 12 -14.69 -31.98 -3.62
C GLY A 12 -14.35 -31.04 -3.52
N SER A 13 -14.32 -30.97 -3.33
CA SER A 13 -13.78 -30.38 -3.10
C SER A 13 -13.06 -29.80 -2.95
N ALA A 14 -12.79 -29.85 -3.10
CA ALA A 14 -12.00 -29.57 -2.92
C ALA A 14 -11.40 -28.96 -3.17
N VAL A 15 -11.37 -28.84 -3.50
CA VAL A 15 -10.71 -28.49 -3.63
C VAL A 15 -10.44 -27.51 -3.75
N MET A 16 -10.56 -27.28 -3.87
CA MET A 16 -10.26 -26.68 -3.84
C MET A 16 -9.71 -25.98 -3.63
N CYS A 17 -9.50 -25.95 -3.53
CA CYS A 17 -8.88 -25.54 -3.22
C CYS A 17 -8.19 -25.19 -3.27
N LEU A 18 -8.00 -25.42 -3.64
CA LEU A 18 -7.17 -25.31 -3.68
C LEU A 18 -6.63 -24.76 -4.08
N ALA A 19 -6.67 -24.71 -4.52
CA ALA A 19 -6.04 -24.36 -4.83
C ALA A 19 -5.73 -23.51 -4.87
N ALA A 20 -5.96 -23.31 -4.80
CA ALA A 20 -5.52 -22.72 -4.70
C ALA A 20 -4.95 -22.28 -4.40
N ALA A 21 -5.01 -22.40 -4.27
CA ALA A 21 -4.30 -22.12 -3.83
C ALA A 21 -3.44 -21.73 -4.00
N GLY A 22 -3.35 -22.01 -4.24
CA GLY A 22 -2.35 -21.71 -4.46
C GLY A 22 -2.07 -20.54 -4.76
N LEU A 23 -2.47 -20.20 -4.78
CA LEU A 23 -2.10 -19.31 -4.93
C LEU A 23 -1.38 -18.59 -4.47
N ALA A 24 -1.30 -18.74 -4.17
CA ALA A 24 -0.54 -18.19 -3.51
C ALA A 24 0.45 -17.40 -3.91
N PRO A 25 0.64 -17.16 -4.61
CA PRO A 25 1.68 -16.40 -4.84
C PRO A 25 1.70 -15.11 -4.39
N SER A 26 1.16 -14.99 -3.61
CA SER A 26 1.00 -13.91 -3.17
C SER A 26 2.04 -12.99 -2.81
N PRO A 27 3.25 -13.28 -2.73
CA PRO A 27 4.17 -12.26 -2.36
C PRO A 27 4.09 -11.06 -3.24
N ALA A 28 3.72 -11.31 -4.43
CA ALA A 28 3.58 -10.22 -5.29
C ALA A 28 2.55 -9.24 -4.86
N LEU A 29 1.71 -9.65 -3.94
CA LEU A 29 0.65 -8.80 -3.49
C LEU A 29 1.01 -8.06 -2.23
N ALA A 30 2.27 -8.05 -1.87
CA ALA A 30 2.68 -7.49 -0.62
C ALA A 30 2.79 -5.98 -0.59
N ALA A 31 2.53 -5.30 -1.67
CA ALA A 31 2.63 -3.85 -1.66
C ALA A 31 1.52 -3.23 -0.82
N PRO A 32 1.78 -2.08 -0.20
CA PRO A 32 0.72 -1.33 0.47
C PRO A 32 -0.35 -0.89 -0.51
N THR A 33 -1.59 -0.89 -0.07
CA THR A 33 -2.74 -0.46 -0.86
C THR A 33 -3.63 0.45 -0.04
N ASP A 34 -4.63 1.05 -0.69
CA ASP A 34 -5.52 2.01 -0.06
C ASP A 34 -4.71 3.12 0.60
N CYS A 35 -3.84 3.71 -0.19
CA CYS A 35 -2.93 4.73 0.29
C CYS A 35 -3.44 6.12 -0.05
N THR A 36 -3.21 7.06 0.86
CA THR A 36 -3.51 8.46 0.63
C THR A 36 -2.31 9.30 1.04
N ALA A 37 -2.19 10.46 0.43
CA ALA A 37 -1.18 11.44 0.80
C ALA A 37 -1.85 12.79 0.89
N TRP A 38 -1.44 13.60 1.85
CA TRP A 38 -2.04 14.92 2.05
C TRP A 38 -1.04 15.85 2.74
N VAL A 39 -1.38 17.14 2.74
CA VAL A 39 -0.57 18.17 3.36
C VAL A 39 -1.40 18.85 4.43
N SER A 40 -0.84 19.07 5.59
CA SER A 40 -1.52 19.76 6.67
C SER A 40 -0.50 20.30 7.67
N GLY A 41 -0.72 21.53 8.12
CA GLY A 41 0.06 22.08 9.22
C GLY A 41 1.56 22.16 9.01
N GLY A 42 2.00 22.37 7.77
CA GLY A 42 3.43 22.45 7.48
C GLY A 42 4.11 21.11 7.29
N TYR A 43 3.34 20.04 7.17
CA TYR A 43 3.87 18.68 6.95
C TYR A 43 3.12 18.02 5.81
N ALA A 44 3.80 17.09 5.15
CA ALA A 44 3.17 16.17 4.21
C ALA A 44 3.09 14.80 4.88
N TYR A 45 2.02 14.07 4.62
CA TYR A 45 1.75 12.79 5.26
C TYR A 45 1.33 11.75 4.24
N SER A 46 1.58 10.50 4.56
CA SER A 46 0.97 9.38 3.83
C SER A 46 0.50 8.31 4.79
N SER A 47 -0.56 7.60 4.41
CA SER A 47 -1.02 6.44 5.14
C SER A 47 -1.53 5.40 4.16
N CYS A 48 -1.37 4.13 4.51
CA CYS A 48 -1.89 3.02 3.72
C CYS A 48 -2.67 2.10 4.66
N ALA A 49 -3.89 1.77 4.29
CA ALA A 49 -4.79 1.01 5.17
C ALA A 49 -4.71 -0.48 4.97
N SER A 50 -4.18 -0.96 3.86
CA SER A 50 -4.22 -2.39 3.51
C SER A 50 -2.91 -2.81 2.89
N GLY A 51 -2.76 -4.12 2.70
CA GLY A 51 -1.56 -4.68 2.10
C GLY A 51 -0.45 -4.86 3.11
N THR A 52 0.75 -5.08 2.63
CA THR A 52 1.93 -5.25 3.46
C THR A 52 3.08 -4.49 2.85
N GLY A 53 4.19 -4.39 3.58
CA GLY A 53 5.34 -3.62 3.14
C GLY A 53 5.38 -2.28 3.83
N GLN A 54 6.08 -1.34 3.23
CA GLN A 54 6.28 -0.02 3.82
C GLN A 54 5.93 1.08 2.85
N HIS A 55 5.62 2.25 3.38
CA HIS A 55 5.36 3.42 2.58
C HIS A 55 6.06 4.64 3.17
N ALA A 56 6.26 5.64 2.33
CA ALA A 56 6.82 6.92 2.74
C ALA A 56 6.21 8.01 1.88
N VAL A 57 5.86 9.12 2.50
CA VAL A 57 5.30 10.24 1.75
C VAL A 57 6.40 10.86 0.91
N GLY A 58 6.05 11.26 -0.31
CA GLY A 58 6.90 12.06 -1.17
C GLY A 58 6.21 13.37 -1.47
N VAL A 59 6.97 14.44 -1.57
CA VAL A 59 6.40 15.75 -1.88
C VAL A 59 7.38 16.53 -2.75
N GLU A 60 6.85 17.22 -3.74
CA GLU A 60 7.64 18.11 -4.57
C GLU A 60 7.19 19.54 -4.34
N GLN A 61 8.16 20.41 -4.08
CA GLN A 61 7.94 21.84 -3.89
C GLN A 61 8.75 22.62 -4.92
N SER A 62 8.34 23.84 -5.20
CA SER A 62 9.01 24.66 -6.21
C SER A 62 9.75 25.81 -5.55
N HIS A 63 11.07 25.75 -5.60
CA HIS A 63 11.90 26.86 -5.16
C HIS A 63 12.08 27.82 -6.34
N PRO A 64 11.92 29.13 -6.14
CA PRO A 64 11.96 30.09 -7.25
C PRO A 64 13.31 30.12 -7.97
N TYR A 65 14.38 29.79 -7.31
CA TYR A 65 15.72 29.86 -7.92
C TYR A 65 16.41 28.51 -8.03
N ALA A 66 16.11 27.58 -7.15
CA ALA A 66 16.78 26.31 -7.13
C ALA A 66 16.05 25.21 -7.90
N GLY A 67 14.82 25.48 -8.34
CA GLY A 67 14.03 24.50 -9.08
C GLY A 67 13.32 23.54 -8.12
N PRO A 68 12.96 22.35 -8.61
CA PRO A 68 12.17 21.42 -7.79
C PRO A 68 12.94 20.92 -6.59
N ILE A 69 12.25 20.81 -5.48
CA ILE A 69 12.74 20.21 -4.25
C ILE A 69 11.89 18.98 -4.00
N VAL A 70 12.52 17.83 -3.87
CA VAL A 70 11.79 16.59 -3.57
C VAL A 70 12.19 16.14 -2.18
N LEU A 71 11.18 15.93 -1.33
CA LEU A 71 11.38 15.48 0.05
C LEU A 71 10.69 14.13 0.21
N THR A 72 11.28 13.28 1.04
CA THR A 72 10.72 11.96 1.34
C THR A 72 10.65 11.80 2.84
N GLY A 73 9.52 11.34 3.34
CA GLY A 73 9.34 11.09 4.76
C GLY A 73 9.95 9.76 5.18
N GLY A 74 9.84 9.46 6.47
CA GLY A 74 10.34 8.20 6.97
C GLY A 74 9.49 7.03 6.50
N TRP A 75 10.13 5.91 6.22
CA TRP A 75 9.43 4.68 5.84
C TRP A 75 8.74 4.09 7.06
N THR A 76 7.50 3.66 6.89
CA THR A 76 6.72 3.05 7.95
C THR A 76 5.86 1.92 7.38
N ALA A 77 5.45 1.01 8.24
CA ALA A 77 4.59 -0.10 7.84
C ALA A 77 3.17 0.38 7.55
N VAL A 78 2.40 -0.46 6.89
CA VAL A 78 0.97 -0.27 6.72
C VAL A 78 0.34 -0.07 8.10
N GLY A 79 -0.56 0.90 8.19
CA GLY A 79 -1.18 1.28 9.46
C GLY A 79 -0.48 2.43 10.16
N GLY A 80 0.76 2.70 9.79
CA GLY A 80 1.47 3.85 10.32
C GLY A 80 1.35 5.05 9.39
N VAL A 81 1.78 6.20 9.87
CA VAL A 81 1.74 7.44 9.10
C VAL A 81 3.17 7.91 8.85
N SER A 82 3.50 8.14 7.60
CA SER A 82 4.77 8.74 7.22
C SER A 82 4.58 10.25 7.18
N SER A 83 5.59 10.99 7.58
CA SER A 83 5.52 12.45 7.54
C SER A 83 6.86 13.06 7.18
N VAL A 84 6.81 14.27 6.63
CA VAL A 84 8.01 15.06 6.37
C VAL A 84 7.64 16.52 6.51
N ARG A 85 8.55 17.28 7.09
CA ARG A 85 8.34 18.70 7.25
C ARG A 85 8.53 19.41 5.93
N LEU A 86 7.61 20.32 5.62
CA LEU A 86 7.67 21.08 4.39
C LEU A 86 8.61 22.27 4.53
N THR A 87 9.17 22.70 3.41
CA THR A 87 9.83 23.99 3.28
C THR A 87 8.76 25.06 3.09
N PRO A 88 9.10 26.34 3.18
CA PRO A 88 8.10 27.39 2.97
C PRO A 88 7.67 27.58 1.51
N TRP A 89 8.21 26.80 0.59
CA TRP A 89 7.93 26.99 -0.83
C TRP A 89 6.66 26.25 -1.25
N PRO A 90 6.05 26.64 -2.37
CA PRO A 90 4.78 26.04 -2.80
C PRO A 90 4.91 24.54 -3.06
N VAL A 91 3.88 23.80 -2.69
CA VAL A 91 3.79 22.37 -2.96
C VAL A 91 3.22 22.19 -4.35
N LYS A 92 3.90 21.40 -5.18
CA LYS A 92 3.42 21.06 -6.49
C LYS A 92 2.63 19.77 -6.50
N ARG A 93 3.07 18.79 -5.74
CA ARG A 93 2.36 17.51 -5.66
C ARG A 93 2.85 16.71 -4.47
N VAL A 94 2.03 15.78 -4.05
CA VAL A 94 2.33 14.87 -2.96
C VAL A 94 1.91 13.47 -3.41
N TRP A 95 2.67 12.47 -3.00
CA TRP A 95 2.40 11.09 -3.41
C TRP A 95 2.87 10.11 -2.34
N VAL A 96 2.61 8.82 -2.57
CA VAL A 96 3.03 7.75 -1.67
C VAL A 96 4.06 6.90 -2.38
N ASN A 97 5.24 6.76 -1.78
CA ASN A 97 6.24 5.78 -2.21
C ASN A 97 5.93 4.47 -1.51
N ARG A 98 6.04 3.35 -2.20
CA ARG A 98 5.70 2.04 -1.64
C ARG A 98 6.77 1.03 -1.96
N THR A 99 6.95 0.08 -1.02
CA THR A 99 7.78 -1.10 -1.25
C THR A 99 6.87 -2.29 -1.50
N GLY A 100 7.42 -3.35 -1.96
CA GLY A 100 6.70 -4.59 -2.18
C GLY A 100 6.49 -4.93 -3.63
#